data_f9cd250fd7f5f32ffa82b2f4a4d85303
#
_entry.id   f9cd250fd7f5f32ffa82b2f4a4d85303
#
_cell.length_a   1.000
_cell.length_b   1.000
_cell.length_c   1.000
_cell.angle_alpha   90.00
_cell.angle_beta   90.00
_cell.angle_gamma   90.00
#
_symmetry.space_group_name_H-M   'P 1'
#
loop_
_entity.id
_entity.type
_entity.pdbx_description
1 polymer ?
#
loop_
_entity_poly.entity_id
_entity_poly.type
_entity_poly.pdbx_seq_one_letter_code
_entity_poly.pdbx_strand_id
1 'polypeptide(L)'
;MKAFVISGRCIASPPPADWREQLAQMLGAKPRRIGTWAELGLYGALRCMAEAGEKTLPQEAQIWLGSRRGTYAATDIVLKQLREDLPMPIAFLQTQPSQLLALLAAQTDWKGHACFVAGAEPQALLRLAAAQADKEGILLGWLDEIDGGVSSWLRLRPCADAADGFQAAAAEALFSAQISHLRLVNTGVEVRPVA
;
A
#
# COMPACT_ATOMS: atom_id res chain seq x y z
N MET A 1 -17.58 -10.38 -13.00
CA MET A 1 -17.11 -10.13 -11.63
C MET A 1 -15.63 -10.49 -11.57
N LYS A 2 -14.82 -9.80 -10.74
CA LYS A 2 -13.42 -10.18 -10.50
C LYS A 2 -13.28 -10.59 -9.04
N ALA A 3 -12.70 -11.75 -8.79
CA ALA A 3 -12.40 -12.27 -7.46
C ALA A 3 -10.90 -12.39 -7.25
N PHE A 4 -10.47 -12.21 -6.02
CA PHE A 4 -9.07 -12.24 -5.62
C PHE A 4 -8.90 -13.03 -4.33
N VAL A 5 -7.86 -13.84 -4.27
CA VAL A 5 -7.34 -14.37 -3.02
C VAL A 5 -6.32 -13.41 -2.43
N ILE A 6 -6.32 -13.24 -1.12
CA ILE A 6 -5.32 -12.49 -0.39
C ILE A 6 -4.16 -13.44 -0.09
N SER A 7 -3.06 -13.30 -0.82
CA SER A 7 -1.87 -14.16 -0.66
C SER A 7 -0.88 -13.62 0.37
N GLY A 8 -0.98 -12.34 0.72
CA GLY A 8 -0.19 -11.70 1.76
C GLY A 8 -0.83 -10.41 2.22
N ARG A 9 -0.51 -9.99 3.43
CA ARG A 9 -1.02 -8.78 4.05
C ARG A 9 -0.01 -8.17 5.01
N CYS A 10 -0.12 -6.87 5.22
CA CYS A 10 0.43 -6.19 6.37
C CYS A 10 -0.61 -5.18 6.84
N ILE A 11 -1.01 -5.26 8.10
CA ILE A 11 -1.96 -4.31 8.69
C ILE A 11 -1.28 -3.71 9.90
N ALA A 12 -0.68 -2.54 9.71
CA ALA A 12 0.03 -1.78 10.73
C ALA A 12 -0.70 -0.47 11.00
N SER A 13 -1.59 -0.48 11.99
CA SER A 13 -2.42 0.65 12.39
C SER A 13 -2.69 0.64 13.91
N PRO A 14 -1.84 1.29 14.71
CA PRO A 14 -0.54 1.86 14.37
C PRO A 14 0.51 0.79 14.05
N PRO A 15 1.65 1.15 13.44
CA PRO A 15 2.77 0.25 13.26
C PRO A 15 3.43 -0.09 14.61
N PRO A 16 4.09 -1.25 14.74
CA PRO A 16 4.82 -1.61 15.97
C PRO A 16 5.92 -0.58 16.27
N ALA A 17 6.26 -0.42 17.54
CA ALA A 17 7.21 0.63 17.98
C ALA A 17 8.60 0.51 17.30
N ASP A 18 9.01 -0.70 16.97
CA ASP A 18 10.31 -1.03 16.35
C ASP A 18 10.23 -1.19 14.81
N TRP A 19 9.18 -0.69 14.16
CA TRP A 19 8.98 -0.89 12.71
C TRP A 19 10.14 -0.35 11.85
N ARG A 20 10.84 0.71 12.31
CA ARG A 20 11.99 1.25 11.58
C ARG A 20 13.22 0.33 11.65
N GLU A 21 13.43 -0.31 12.79
CA GLU A 21 14.47 -1.32 12.97
C GLU A 21 14.18 -2.55 12.11
N GLN A 22 12.93 -3.00 12.08
CA GLN A 22 12.49 -4.08 11.20
C GLN A 22 12.68 -3.71 9.72
N LEU A 23 12.33 -2.48 9.32
CA LEU A 23 12.57 -2.00 7.95
C LEU A 23 14.07 -2.01 7.61
N ALA A 24 14.91 -1.50 8.50
CA ALA A 24 16.36 -1.50 8.29
C ALA A 24 16.94 -2.91 8.14
N GLN A 25 16.43 -3.89 8.89
CA GLN A 25 16.80 -5.31 8.76
C GLN A 25 16.38 -5.88 7.40
N MET A 26 15.15 -5.61 6.94
CA MET A 26 14.67 -6.06 5.62
C MET A 26 15.48 -5.47 4.47
N LEU A 27 15.94 -4.23 4.60
CA LEU A 27 16.73 -3.54 3.57
C LEU A 27 18.24 -3.81 3.66
N GLY A 28 18.71 -4.41 4.75
CA GLY A 28 20.13 -4.55 5.05
C GLY A 28 20.85 -3.24 5.43
N ALA A 29 20.12 -2.12 5.46
CA ALA A 29 20.63 -0.80 5.84
C ALA A 29 19.48 0.13 6.24
N LYS A 30 19.78 1.11 7.08
CA LYS A 30 18.80 2.17 7.41
C LYS A 30 18.55 3.06 6.18
N PRO A 31 17.29 3.25 5.75
CA PRO A 31 16.96 4.15 4.65
C PRO A 31 17.43 5.58 4.96
N ARG A 32 17.85 6.30 3.91
CA ARG A 32 18.33 7.67 4.04
C ARG A 32 17.62 8.58 3.05
N ARG A 33 17.38 9.83 3.45
CA ARG A 33 16.82 10.90 2.60
C ARG A 33 15.39 10.63 2.10
N ILE A 34 14.69 9.70 2.71
CA ILE A 34 13.26 9.46 2.45
C ILE A 34 12.42 9.96 3.64
N GLY A 35 11.20 10.39 3.36
CA GLY A 35 10.28 10.86 4.39
C GLY A 35 9.66 9.71 5.17
N THR A 36 9.18 10.00 6.38
CA THR A 36 8.51 9.02 7.26
C THR A 36 7.36 8.29 6.55
N TRP A 37 6.60 9.01 5.73
CA TRP A 37 5.52 8.44 4.93
C TRP A 37 6.02 7.35 3.98
N ALA A 38 7.12 7.61 3.26
CA ALA A 38 7.71 6.63 2.35
C ALA A 38 8.35 5.45 3.09
N GLU A 39 9.02 5.69 4.26
CA GLU A 39 9.54 4.62 5.12
C GLU A 39 8.41 3.69 5.59
N LEU A 40 7.30 4.27 6.06
CA LEU A 40 6.15 3.53 6.57
C LEU A 40 5.49 2.69 5.46
N GLY A 41 5.38 3.26 4.26
CA GLY A 41 4.86 2.55 3.09
C GLY A 41 5.76 1.39 2.65
N LEU A 42 7.06 1.62 2.61
CA LEU A 42 8.04 0.60 2.26
C LEU A 42 8.02 -0.56 3.26
N TYR A 43 7.95 -0.25 4.57
CA TYR A 43 7.80 -1.24 5.62
C TYR A 43 6.60 -2.15 5.39
N GLY A 44 5.42 -1.56 5.22
CA GLY A 44 4.20 -2.35 5.05
C GLY A 44 4.17 -3.18 3.77
N ALA A 45 4.64 -2.63 2.65
CA ALA A 45 4.72 -3.34 1.38
C ALA A 45 5.64 -4.55 1.45
N LEU A 46 6.86 -4.38 1.98
CA LEU A 46 7.83 -5.47 2.12
C LEU A 46 7.35 -6.56 3.09
N ARG A 47 6.69 -6.18 4.19
CA ARG A 47 6.05 -7.13 5.11
C ARG A 47 4.93 -7.93 4.44
N CYS A 48 4.09 -7.26 3.65
CA CYS A 48 3.03 -7.89 2.88
C CYS A 48 3.58 -8.90 1.86
N MET A 49 4.62 -8.52 1.14
CA MET A 49 5.28 -9.42 0.17
C MET A 49 5.95 -10.60 0.87
N ALA A 50 6.60 -10.38 2.00
CA ALA A 50 7.21 -11.46 2.80
C ALA A 50 6.16 -12.49 3.25
N GLU A 51 4.97 -12.04 3.70
CA GLU A 51 3.86 -12.93 4.04
C GLU A 51 3.34 -13.71 2.83
N ALA A 52 3.35 -13.08 1.63
CA ALA A 52 3.02 -13.76 0.38
C ALA A 52 4.10 -14.74 -0.11
N GLY A 53 5.25 -14.82 0.58
CA GLY A 53 6.41 -15.61 0.16
C GLY A 53 7.16 -15.03 -1.04
N GLU A 54 6.93 -13.76 -1.37
CA GLU A 54 7.52 -13.06 -2.51
C GLU A 54 8.72 -12.20 -2.08
N LYS A 55 9.90 -12.44 -2.67
CA LYS A 55 11.08 -11.56 -2.53
C LYS A 55 11.11 -10.49 -3.62
N THR A 56 10.62 -10.82 -4.79
CA THR A 56 10.47 -9.94 -5.95
C THR A 56 9.01 -9.89 -6.36
N LEU A 57 8.56 -8.76 -6.88
CA LEU A 57 7.20 -8.66 -7.41
C LEU A 57 7.18 -9.10 -8.87
N PRO A 58 6.24 -9.95 -9.32
CA PRO A 58 6.09 -10.29 -10.74
C PRO A 58 5.94 -9.04 -11.60
N GLN A 59 6.61 -8.99 -12.75
CA GLN A 59 6.67 -7.79 -13.60
C GLN A 59 5.29 -7.31 -14.08
N GLU A 60 4.35 -8.23 -14.28
CA GLU A 60 2.99 -7.94 -14.70
C GLU A 60 2.04 -7.61 -13.52
N ALA A 61 2.49 -7.79 -12.27
CA ALA A 61 1.73 -7.33 -11.11
C ALA A 61 1.71 -5.80 -11.06
N GLN A 62 0.62 -5.23 -10.56
CA GLN A 62 0.47 -3.79 -10.45
C GLN A 62 0.61 -3.32 -9.00
N ILE A 63 1.17 -2.14 -8.80
CA ILE A 63 1.21 -1.47 -7.50
C ILE A 63 0.18 -0.34 -7.50
N TRP A 64 -0.77 -0.41 -6.58
CA TRP A 64 -1.76 0.63 -6.35
C TRP A 64 -1.68 1.14 -4.94
N LEU A 65 -1.43 2.43 -4.81
CA LEU A 65 -1.23 3.09 -3.52
C LEU A 65 -2.26 4.20 -3.35
N GLY A 66 -2.95 4.19 -2.23
CA GLY A 66 -3.88 5.25 -1.85
C GLY A 66 -3.49 5.89 -0.52
N SER A 67 -3.89 7.15 -0.36
CA SER A 67 -3.76 7.88 0.90
C SER A 67 -4.83 8.97 0.94
N ARG A 68 -5.39 9.23 2.12
CA ARG A 68 -6.32 10.35 2.27
C ARG A 68 -5.60 11.69 2.17
N ARG A 69 -4.42 11.80 2.76
CA ARG A 69 -3.66 13.06 2.89
C ARG A 69 -2.29 13.05 2.21
N GLY A 70 -1.86 11.89 1.70
CA GLY A 70 -0.55 11.74 1.08
C GLY A 70 0.58 12.06 2.05
N THR A 71 1.59 12.74 1.56
CA THR A 71 2.79 13.20 2.29
C THR A 71 2.56 14.52 3.03
N TYR A 72 1.47 14.61 3.79
CA TYR A 72 1.01 15.86 4.41
C TYR A 72 2.09 16.49 5.30
N ALA A 73 2.76 15.72 6.18
CA ALA A 73 3.74 16.26 7.11
C ALA A 73 4.97 16.83 6.37
N ALA A 74 5.45 16.14 5.33
CA ALA A 74 6.54 16.66 4.49
C ALA A 74 6.12 17.93 3.73
N THR A 75 4.88 17.98 3.24
CA THR A 75 4.33 19.14 2.55
C THR A 75 4.23 20.35 3.48
N ASP A 76 3.76 20.17 4.73
CA ASP A 76 3.68 21.22 5.73
C ASP A 76 5.08 21.78 6.07
N ILE A 77 6.08 20.92 6.21
CA ILE A 77 7.47 21.34 6.43
C ILE A 77 7.96 22.20 5.26
N VAL A 78 7.76 21.78 4.02
CA VAL A 78 8.18 22.54 2.83
C VAL A 78 7.49 23.89 2.75
N LEU A 79 6.18 23.95 3.04
CA LEU A 79 5.44 25.21 3.04
C LEU A 79 5.96 26.19 4.10
N LYS A 80 6.36 25.71 5.29
CA LYS A 80 7.00 26.53 6.33
C LYS A 80 8.35 27.07 5.85
N GLN A 81 9.19 26.20 5.29
CA GLN A 81 10.51 26.59 4.76
C GLN A 81 10.41 27.62 3.63
N LEU A 82 9.42 27.49 2.75
CA LEU A 82 9.17 28.46 1.68
C LEU A 82 8.76 29.84 2.23
N ARG A 83 8.00 29.89 3.33
CA ARG A 83 7.63 31.16 3.99
C ARG A 83 8.81 31.86 4.66
N GLU A 84 9.85 31.11 5.00
CA GLU A 84 11.08 31.59 5.64
C GLU A 84 12.22 31.80 4.63
N ASP A 85 11.93 31.72 3.31
CA ASP A 85 12.92 31.80 2.22
C ASP A 85 14.09 30.81 2.38
N LEU A 86 13.83 29.64 2.98
CA LEU A 86 14.80 28.56 3.24
C LEU A 86 14.46 27.26 2.46
N PRO A 87 14.43 27.28 1.12
CA PRO A 87 14.05 26.12 0.36
C PRO A 87 15.10 24.99 0.50
N MET A 88 14.64 23.81 0.95
CA MET A 88 15.48 22.62 1.10
C MET A 88 15.11 21.56 0.06
N PRO A 89 15.97 21.27 -0.95
CA PRO A 89 15.63 20.33 -2.03
C PRO A 89 15.24 18.94 -1.54
N ILE A 90 15.87 18.46 -0.47
CA ILE A 90 15.57 17.12 0.09
C ILE A 90 14.16 17.08 0.69
N ALA A 91 13.74 18.14 1.41
CA ALA A 91 12.40 18.23 1.96
C ALA A 91 11.35 18.19 0.83
N PHE A 92 11.60 18.89 -0.27
CA PHE A 92 10.72 18.86 -1.43
C PHE A 92 10.60 17.45 -2.04
N LEU A 93 11.69 16.69 -2.16
CA LEU A 93 11.63 15.31 -2.64
C LEU A 93 10.76 14.42 -1.76
N GLN A 94 10.73 14.65 -0.45
CA GLN A 94 9.91 13.89 0.49
C GLN A 94 8.39 14.17 0.35
N THR A 95 7.99 15.24 -0.35
CA THR A 95 6.58 15.50 -0.67
C THR A 95 6.07 14.65 -1.83
N GLN A 96 6.92 13.89 -2.51
CA GLN A 96 6.55 13.15 -3.73
C GLN A 96 6.18 11.70 -3.41
N PRO A 97 4.92 11.27 -3.54
CA PRO A 97 4.52 9.87 -3.37
C PRO A 97 5.25 8.91 -4.29
N SER A 98 5.68 9.36 -5.46
CA SER A 98 6.50 8.61 -6.41
C SER A 98 7.83 8.13 -5.83
N GLN A 99 8.36 8.78 -4.79
CA GLN A 99 9.56 8.32 -4.09
C GLN A 99 9.36 6.91 -3.50
N LEU A 100 8.24 6.65 -2.85
CA LEU A 100 7.91 5.32 -2.33
C LEU A 100 7.81 4.29 -3.47
N LEU A 101 7.12 4.63 -4.56
CA LEU A 101 6.95 3.72 -5.70
C LEU A 101 8.28 3.37 -6.35
N ALA A 102 9.17 4.36 -6.52
CA ALA A 102 10.52 4.15 -7.05
C ALA A 102 11.37 3.26 -6.12
N LEU A 103 11.27 3.44 -4.80
CA LEU A 103 11.96 2.60 -3.82
C LEU A 103 11.45 1.16 -3.84
N LEU A 104 10.13 0.97 -3.90
CA LEU A 104 9.54 -0.36 -4.04
C LEU A 104 10.01 -1.04 -5.32
N ALA A 105 9.98 -0.34 -6.44
CA ALA A 105 10.47 -0.85 -7.73
C ALA A 105 11.94 -1.31 -7.64
N ALA A 106 12.79 -0.51 -7.03
CA ALA A 106 14.21 -0.84 -6.85
C ALA A 106 14.42 -2.03 -5.90
N GLN A 107 13.68 -2.10 -4.78
CA GLN A 107 13.83 -3.17 -3.79
C GLN A 107 13.29 -4.52 -4.27
N THR A 108 12.32 -4.51 -5.17
CA THR A 108 11.63 -5.72 -5.64
C THR A 108 12.03 -6.13 -7.06
N ASP A 109 13.02 -5.43 -7.66
CA ASP A 109 13.44 -5.57 -9.06
C ASP A 109 12.24 -5.57 -10.03
N TRP A 110 11.34 -4.61 -9.81
CA TRP A 110 10.07 -4.53 -10.54
C TRP A 110 9.98 -3.23 -11.38
N LYS A 111 9.43 -3.35 -12.58
CA LYS A 111 9.32 -2.26 -13.57
C LYS A 111 7.91 -2.12 -14.15
N GLY A 112 6.92 -2.71 -13.48
CA GLY A 112 5.54 -2.72 -13.97
C GLY A 112 4.79 -1.40 -13.76
N HIS A 113 3.46 -1.48 -13.76
CA HIS A 113 2.58 -0.33 -13.63
C HIS A 113 2.35 0.03 -12.15
N ALA A 114 2.66 1.26 -11.78
CA ALA A 114 2.36 1.82 -10.45
C ALA A 114 1.46 3.04 -10.55
N CYS A 115 0.52 3.16 -9.62
CA CYS A 115 -0.38 4.29 -9.51
C CYS A 115 -0.52 4.75 -8.05
N PHE A 116 -0.50 6.07 -7.84
CA PHE A 116 -0.87 6.71 -6.58
C PHE A 116 -2.16 7.50 -6.74
N VAL A 117 -3.12 7.31 -5.83
CA VAL A 117 -4.41 7.99 -5.82
C VAL A 117 -4.57 8.75 -4.50
N ALA A 118 -4.55 10.08 -4.59
CA ALA A 118 -4.79 10.95 -3.45
C ALA A 118 -6.30 11.11 -3.18
N GLY A 119 -6.68 11.13 -1.90
CA GLY A 119 -8.07 11.38 -1.48
C GLY A 119 -9.06 10.26 -1.78
N ALA A 120 -8.62 9.12 -2.31
CA ALA A 120 -9.49 7.98 -2.55
C ALA A 120 -9.77 7.21 -1.24
N GLU A 121 -10.95 6.66 -1.12
CA GLU A 121 -11.24 5.67 -0.08
C GLU A 121 -10.75 4.27 -0.51
N PRO A 122 -10.42 3.37 0.44
CA PRO A 122 -9.85 2.05 0.14
C PRO A 122 -10.65 1.22 -0.88
N GLN A 123 -11.98 1.23 -0.80
CA GLN A 123 -12.82 0.50 -1.75
C GLN A 123 -12.78 1.09 -3.17
N ALA A 124 -12.72 2.42 -3.29
CA ALA A 124 -12.58 3.08 -4.59
C ALA A 124 -11.23 2.75 -5.22
N LEU A 125 -10.15 2.78 -4.42
CA LEU A 125 -8.83 2.38 -4.85
C LEU A 125 -8.81 0.93 -5.36
N LEU A 126 -9.40 -0.01 -4.61
CA LEU A 126 -9.50 -1.41 -5.02
C LEU A 126 -10.24 -1.57 -6.34
N ARG A 127 -11.35 -0.84 -6.54
CA ARG A 127 -12.12 -0.89 -7.80
C ARG A 127 -11.30 -0.42 -8.99
N LEU A 128 -10.56 0.69 -8.84
CA LEU A 128 -9.66 1.21 -9.88
C LEU A 128 -8.57 0.19 -10.21
N ALA A 129 -7.91 -0.33 -9.20
CA ALA A 129 -6.87 -1.34 -9.33
C ALA A 129 -7.37 -2.60 -10.02
N ALA A 130 -8.50 -3.12 -9.57
CA ALA A 130 -9.07 -4.34 -10.12
C ALA A 130 -9.57 -4.18 -11.57
N ALA A 131 -9.98 -2.98 -11.99
CA ALA A 131 -10.36 -2.74 -13.38
C ALA A 131 -9.19 -3.02 -14.33
N GLN A 132 -7.97 -2.73 -13.89
CA GLN A 132 -6.75 -2.86 -14.69
C GLN A 132 -5.92 -4.12 -14.35
N ALA A 133 -6.30 -4.88 -13.31
CA ALA A 133 -5.53 -6.02 -12.85
C ALA A 133 -5.38 -7.12 -13.90
N ASP A 134 -4.14 -7.55 -14.09
CA ASP A 134 -3.73 -8.68 -14.91
C ASP A 134 -3.67 -9.99 -14.09
N LYS A 135 -3.23 -11.07 -14.73
CA LYS A 135 -3.11 -12.42 -14.15
C LYS A 135 -2.23 -12.48 -12.89
N GLU A 136 -1.21 -11.61 -12.81
CA GLU A 136 -0.28 -11.52 -11.67
C GLU A 136 -0.83 -10.68 -10.50
N GLY A 137 -1.96 -10.00 -10.71
CA GLY A 137 -2.72 -9.32 -9.68
C GLY A 137 -2.11 -8.00 -9.20
N ILE A 138 -2.33 -7.68 -7.93
CA ILE A 138 -2.13 -6.33 -7.39
C ILE A 138 -1.40 -6.40 -6.05
N LEU A 139 -0.45 -5.47 -5.84
CA LEU A 139 0.00 -5.05 -4.53
C LEU A 139 -0.75 -3.75 -4.19
N LEU A 140 -1.75 -3.83 -3.31
CA LEU A 140 -2.63 -2.73 -2.93
C LEU A 140 -2.21 -2.17 -1.59
N GLY A 141 -1.87 -0.87 -1.53
CA GLY A 141 -1.48 -0.19 -0.31
C GLY A 141 -2.42 0.95 0.06
N TRP A 142 -2.70 1.10 1.34
CA TRP A 142 -3.34 2.25 1.94
C TRP A 142 -2.46 2.81 3.04
N LEU A 143 -2.11 4.10 2.92
CA LEU A 143 -1.08 4.70 3.74
C LEU A 143 -1.49 6.07 4.25
N ASP A 144 -1.34 6.31 5.55
CA ASP A 144 -1.48 7.63 6.17
C ASP A 144 -0.45 7.77 7.30
N GLU A 145 0.10 8.95 7.51
CA GLU A 145 1.11 9.22 8.55
C GLU A 145 0.53 9.91 9.80
N ILE A 146 -0.78 10.18 9.80
CA ILE A 146 -1.48 10.88 10.88
C ILE A 146 -2.00 9.87 11.91
N ASP A 147 -2.22 10.32 13.15
CA ASP A 147 -2.77 9.52 14.25
C ASP A 147 -1.97 8.23 14.54
N GLY A 148 -0.64 8.36 14.54
CA GLY A 148 0.27 7.25 14.82
C GLY A 148 0.68 6.45 13.60
N GLY A 149 0.11 6.74 12.44
CA GLY A 149 0.43 6.13 11.17
C GLY A 149 -0.38 4.88 10.86
N VAL A 150 -0.69 4.71 9.58
CA VAL A 150 -1.35 3.54 9.00
C VAL A 150 -0.53 3.07 7.81
N SER A 151 -0.20 1.79 7.77
CA SER A 151 0.40 1.13 6.61
C SER A 151 -0.30 -0.22 6.42
N SER A 152 -1.31 -0.22 5.57
CA SER A 152 -2.12 -1.40 5.31
C SER A 152 -1.92 -1.84 3.86
N TRP A 153 -1.50 -3.09 3.67
CA TRP A 153 -1.16 -3.64 2.37
C TRP A 153 -1.78 -5.02 2.17
N LEU A 154 -2.23 -5.28 0.94
CA LEU A 154 -2.74 -6.57 0.50
C LEU A 154 -2.04 -6.99 -0.79
N ARG A 155 -1.58 -8.22 -0.85
CA ARG A 155 -1.17 -8.88 -2.07
C ARG A 155 -2.34 -9.70 -2.61
N LEU A 156 -2.94 -9.22 -3.69
CA LEU A 156 -4.15 -9.76 -4.30
C LEU A 156 -3.80 -10.53 -5.57
N ARG A 157 -4.17 -11.80 -5.64
CA ARG A 157 -4.03 -12.62 -6.85
C ARG A 157 -5.41 -12.98 -7.41
N PRO A 158 -5.65 -12.81 -8.72
CA PRO A 158 -6.90 -13.23 -9.31
C PRO A 158 -7.17 -14.70 -9.05
N CYS A 159 -8.41 -15.04 -8.75
CA CYS A 159 -8.84 -16.42 -8.59
C CYS A 159 -10.16 -16.67 -9.30
N ALA A 160 -10.50 -17.94 -9.51
CA ALA A 160 -11.83 -18.31 -9.97
C ALA A 160 -12.86 -17.83 -8.94
N ASP A 161 -13.98 -17.30 -9.41
CA ASP A 161 -15.09 -16.87 -8.55
C ASP A 161 -15.73 -18.11 -7.91
N ALA A 162 -15.31 -18.40 -6.67
CA ALA A 162 -15.94 -19.43 -5.87
C ALA A 162 -17.27 -18.88 -5.35
N ALA A 163 -18.37 -19.49 -5.72
CA ALA A 163 -19.71 -18.95 -5.55
C ALA A 163 -20.17 -18.71 -4.10
N ASP A 164 -19.56 -19.38 -3.11
CA ASP A 164 -20.08 -19.45 -1.75
C ASP A 164 -19.26 -18.69 -0.69
N GLY A 165 -19.94 -18.20 0.35
CA GLY A 165 -19.34 -17.64 1.56
C GLY A 165 -18.92 -16.18 1.48
N PHE A 166 -19.26 -15.43 0.41
CA PHE A 166 -19.01 -14.01 0.32
C PHE A 166 -20.12 -13.19 1.01
N GLN A 167 -19.73 -12.14 1.71
CA GLN A 167 -20.61 -11.20 2.41
C GLN A 167 -20.25 -9.78 2.04
N ALA A 168 -21.24 -8.89 2.00
CA ALA A 168 -21.00 -7.45 1.78
C ALA A 168 -20.05 -6.89 2.83
N ALA A 169 -19.05 -6.14 2.39
CA ALA A 169 -18.03 -5.57 3.27
C ALA A 169 -18.21 -4.06 3.44
N ALA A 170 -18.11 -3.59 4.67
CA ALA A 170 -17.87 -2.18 4.94
C ALA A 170 -16.45 -1.76 4.47
N ALA A 171 -16.24 -0.45 4.26
CA ALA A 171 -14.96 0.05 3.75
C ALA A 171 -13.77 -0.33 4.65
N GLU A 172 -13.99 -0.31 5.96
CA GLU A 172 -12.99 -0.61 6.99
C GLU A 172 -12.59 -2.10 7.01
N ALA A 173 -13.49 -2.98 6.57
CA ALA A 173 -13.26 -4.42 6.55
C ALA A 173 -12.25 -4.85 5.47
N LEU A 174 -11.96 -4.01 4.47
CA LEU A 174 -11.06 -4.34 3.36
C LEU A 174 -9.67 -4.79 3.85
N PHE A 175 -9.14 -4.11 4.85
CA PHE A 175 -7.83 -4.43 5.46
C PHE A 175 -7.96 -5.24 6.76
N SER A 176 -9.03 -6.03 6.92
CA SER A 176 -9.18 -6.91 8.08
C SER A 176 -8.26 -8.14 7.98
N ALA A 177 -7.68 -8.53 9.10
CA ALA A 177 -6.91 -9.78 9.18
C ALA A 177 -7.76 -11.04 8.99
N GLN A 178 -9.07 -10.92 9.13
CA GLN A 178 -10.00 -12.05 9.13
C GLN A 178 -10.56 -12.40 7.75
N ILE A 179 -10.15 -11.72 6.67
CA ILE A 179 -10.61 -12.02 5.32
C ILE A 179 -9.56 -12.77 4.50
N SER A 180 -10.01 -13.74 3.71
CA SER A 180 -9.15 -14.54 2.83
C SER A 180 -9.32 -14.19 1.34
N HIS A 181 -10.49 -13.71 0.95
CA HIS A 181 -10.82 -13.39 -0.44
C HIS A 181 -11.62 -12.10 -0.53
N LEU A 182 -11.49 -11.44 -1.67
CA LEU A 182 -12.25 -10.25 -2.07
C LEU A 182 -12.96 -10.53 -3.39
N ARG A 183 -14.20 -10.06 -3.52
CA ARG A 183 -14.97 -10.10 -4.77
C ARG A 183 -15.57 -8.73 -5.06
N LEU A 184 -15.39 -8.26 -6.28
CA LEU A 184 -15.97 -7.01 -6.74
C LEU A 184 -17.32 -7.28 -7.38
N VAL A 185 -18.33 -6.61 -6.85
CA VAL A 185 -19.69 -6.61 -7.38
C VAL A 185 -20.08 -5.19 -7.82
N ASN A 186 -21.16 -5.06 -8.58
CA ASN A 186 -21.58 -3.76 -9.13
C ASN A 186 -21.79 -2.70 -8.03
N THR A 187 -22.30 -3.09 -6.87
CA THR A 187 -22.67 -2.20 -5.78
C THR A 187 -21.61 -2.07 -4.68
N GLY A 188 -20.54 -2.87 -4.69
CA GLY A 188 -19.59 -2.85 -3.58
C GLY A 188 -18.44 -3.84 -3.69
N VAL A 189 -17.92 -4.15 -2.54
CA VAL A 189 -16.92 -5.21 -2.34
C VAL A 189 -17.52 -6.24 -1.41
N GLU A 190 -17.38 -7.50 -1.73
CA GLU A 190 -17.71 -8.61 -0.86
C GLU A 190 -16.44 -9.27 -0.39
N VAL A 191 -16.46 -9.80 0.82
CA VAL A 191 -15.35 -10.49 1.46
C VAL A 191 -15.74 -11.89 1.88
N ARG A 192 -14.77 -12.80 1.89
CA ARG A 192 -14.92 -14.11 2.50
C ARG A 192 -13.96 -14.20 3.68
N PRO A 193 -14.44 -14.57 4.89
CA PRO A 193 -13.58 -14.73 6.06
C PRO A 193 -12.58 -15.88 5.87
N VAL A 194 -11.56 -15.86 6.70
CA VAL A 194 -10.65 -17.00 6.90
C VAL A 194 -11.46 -18.09 7.61
N ALA A 195 -11.41 -19.30 7.10
CA ALA A 195 -12.05 -20.47 7.71
C ALA A 195 -11.38 -20.88 9.01
#